data_8344a3845229c3d4649effacb8c53ba8
#
_entry.id   8344a3845229c3d4649effacb8c53ba8
#
_cell.length_a   1.000
_cell.length_b   1.000
_cell.length_c   1.000
_cell.angle_alpha   90.00
_cell.angle_beta   90.00
_cell.angle_gamma   90.00
#
_symmetry.space_group_name_H-M   'P 1'
#
loop_
_entity.id
_entity.type
_entity.pdbx_description
1 polymer ?
#
loop_
_entity_poly.entity_id
_entity_poly.type
_entity_poly.pdbx_seq_one_letter_code
_entity_poly.pdbx_strand_id
1 'polypeptide(L)'
;MSEAYSMVSVKKKSDQAGRSSGKKMYIVLFRWEDVAKFEKDEKGVKVTTFEFAEGKKPIGVYATPSTINIYANSEGEDDARGYIHHVDFEHPGTSLEFDEMMNANINANLGAIVMGCSGDDAKIAGTPCTPLQVGQDNSQDNKEGNKNTVQLASSLRTGPLGRIAKSLI
;
A
#
# COMPACT_ATOMS: atom_id res chain seq x y z
N MET A 1 12.19 25.48 -15.71
CA MET A 1 12.74 24.47 -14.80
C MET A 1 11.74 24.14 -13.71
N SER A 2 11.55 22.89 -13.44
CA SER A 2 10.59 22.44 -12.44
C SER A 2 11.13 22.61 -11.03
N GLU A 3 10.35 23.20 -10.13
CA GLU A 3 10.68 23.26 -8.71
C GLU A 3 10.47 21.90 -8.01
N ALA A 4 9.91 20.89 -8.72
CA ALA A 4 9.63 19.57 -8.17
C ALA A 4 10.87 18.89 -7.60
N TYR A 5 12.02 19.17 -8.16
CA TYR A 5 13.29 18.54 -7.78
C TYR A 5 14.19 19.46 -6.96
N SER A 6 13.69 20.62 -6.51
CA SER A 6 14.46 21.53 -5.68
C SER A 6 14.70 20.97 -4.29
N MET A 7 15.87 21.22 -3.74
CA MET A 7 16.15 20.92 -2.33
C MET A 7 15.55 21.99 -1.46
N VAL A 8 14.80 21.58 -0.44
CA VAL A 8 14.19 22.49 0.53
C VAL A 8 14.53 22.02 1.93
N SER A 9 14.51 22.94 2.89
CA SER A 9 14.74 22.60 4.30
C SER A 9 13.54 21.83 4.83
N VAL A 10 13.83 20.72 5.50
CA VAL A 10 12.79 19.89 6.11
C VAL A 10 13.09 19.75 7.60
N LYS A 11 12.20 20.27 8.42
CA LYS A 11 12.34 20.20 9.88
C LYS A 11 11.62 18.96 10.42
N LYS A 12 12.03 18.53 11.60
CA LYS A 12 11.26 17.55 12.35
C LYS A 12 9.89 18.16 12.66
N LYS A 13 8.82 17.47 12.28
CA LYS A 13 7.45 17.98 12.41
C LYS A 13 7.07 18.27 13.86
N SER A 14 7.51 17.41 14.79
CA SER A 14 7.33 17.58 16.23
C SER A 14 8.28 16.63 16.95
N ASP A 15 8.35 16.74 18.26
CA ASP A 15 9.16 15.80 19.06
C ASP A 15 8.57 14.40 19.06
N GLN A 16 7.30 14.25 18.68
CA GLN A 16 6.60 12.97 18.59
C GLN A 16 6.55 12.42 17.16
N ALA A 17 7.21 13.06 16.20
CA ALA A 17 7.07 12.70 14.79
C ALA A 17 7.51 11.28 14.46
N GLY A 18 8.44 10.72 15.22
CA GLY A 18 8.91 9.36 15.02
C GLY A 18 8.12 8.29 15.78
N ARG A 19 7.09 8.69 16.51
CA ARG A 19 6.28 7.73 17.26
C ARG A 19 5.50 6.84 16.29
N SER A 20 5.38 5.56 16.63
CA SER A 20 4.55 4.65 15.88
C SER A 20 3.11 5.15 15.82
N SER A 21 2.51 5.16 14.64
CA SER A 21 1.13 5.59 14.46
C SER A 21 0.18 4.40 14.48
N GLY A 22 -0.99 4.59 15.10
CA GLY A 22 -2.05 3.59 15.04
C GLY A 22 -2.56 3.45 13.62
N LYS A 23 -2.96 2.24 13.26
CA LYS A 23 -3.50 1.94 11.93
C LYS A 23 -4.92 1.41 12.06
N LYS A 24 -5.73 1.67 11.05
CA LYS A 24 -7.07 1.07 10.99
C LYS A 24 -6.95 -0.44 10.87
N MET A 25 -7.98 -1.13 11.34
CA MET A 25 -8.00 -2.59 11.43
C MET A 25 -8.26 -3.28 10.09
N TYR A 26 -8.09 -2.58 8.98
CA TYR A 26 -8.25 -3.16 7.65
C TYR A 26 -7.34 -2.48 6.66
N ILE A 27 -7.00 -3.23 5.61
CA ILE A 27 -6.26 -2.73 4.46
C ILE A 27 -7.23 -2.62 3.32
N VAL A 28 -7.14 -1.54 2.56
CA VAL A 28 -7.93 -1.36 1.34
C VAL A 28 -7.15 -1.97 0.18
N LEU A 29 -7.72 -2.98 -0.45
CA LEU A 29 -7.13 -3.65 -1.61
C LEU A 29 -7.99 -3.41 -2.85
N PHE A 30 -7.35 -3.32 -4.00
CA PHE A 30 -8.04 -3.16 -5.27
C PHE A 30 -7.14 -3.65 -6.41
N ARG A 31 -7.76 -3.91 -7.55
CA ARG A 31 -7.02 -4.22 -8.78
C ARG A 31 -6.82 -2.93 -9.57
N TRP A 32 -5.62 -2.73 -10.08
CA TRP A 32 -5.35 -1.52 -10.88
C TRP A 32 -6.20 -1.47 -12.16
N GLU A 33 -6.65 -2.61 -12.69
CA GLU A 33 -7.55 -2.64 -13.84
C GLU A 33 -8.92 -1.99 -13.56
N ASP A 34 -9.30 -1.91 -12.28
CA ASP A 34 -10.56 -1.31 -11.86
C ASP A 34 -10.46 0.21 -11.65
N VAL A 35 -9.26 0.75 -11.71
CA VAL A 35 -9.01 2.17 -11.49
C VAL A 35 -9.08 2.92 -12.82
N ALA A 36 -10.01 3.87 -12.92
CA ALA A 36 -10.19 4.66 -14.14
C ALA A 36 -9.19 5.80 -14.24
N LYS A 37 -8.89 6.46 -13.11
CA LYS A 37 -7.96 7.58 -13.08
C LYS A 37 -7.07 7.51 -11.85
N PHE A 38 -5.78 7.73 -12.08
CA PHE A 38 -4.80 7.83 -11.00
C PHE A 38 -3.72 8.81 -11.42
N GLU A 39 -3.63 9.92 -10.69
CA GLU A 39 -2.66 10.96 -10.98
C GLU A 39 -1.99 11.43 -9.70
N LYS A 40 -0.73 11.81 -9.81
CA LYS A 40 0.05 12.41 -8.73
C LYS A 40 0.41 13.85 -9.11
N ASP A 41 0.81 14.62 -8.08
CA ASP A 41 1.30 15.97 -8.32
C ASP A 41 2.66 15.94 -9.05
N GLU A 42 3.17 17.10 -9.41
CA GLU A 42 4.44 17.22 -10.14
C GLU A 42 5.64 16.69 -9.34
N LYS A 43 5.53 16.63 -8.01
CA LYS A 43 6.60 16.10 -7.15
C LYS A 43 6.55 14.59 -7.01
N GLY A 44 5.49 13.95 -7.52
CA GLY A 44 5.39 12.50 -7.61
C GLY A 44 5.08 11.77 -6.30
N VAL A 45 4.60 12.49 -5.30
CA VAL A 45 4.31 11.90 -3.99
C VAL A 45 2.83 11.98 -3.63
N LYS A 46 2.23 13.15 -3.78
CA LYS A 46 0.83 13.36 -3.40
C LYS A 46 -0.11 12.93 -4.53
N VAL A 47 -1.06 12.07 -4.21
CA VAL A 47 -2.09 11.63 -5.16
C VAL A 47 -3.14 12.72 -5.25
N THR A 48 -3.37 13.24 -6.44
CA THR A 48 -4.35 14.30 -6.69
C THR A 48 -5.66 13.78 -7.24
N THR A 49 -5.63 12.66 -7.98
CA THR A 49 -6.81 12.06 -8.57
C THR A 49 -6.77 10.55 -8.39
N PHE A 50 -7.86 9.98 -7.89
CA PHE A 50 -8.00 8.54 -7.72
C PHE A 50 -9.48 8.18 -7.85
N GLU A 51 -9.85 7.57 -8.97
CA GLU A 51 -11.22 7.21 -9.27
C GLU A 51 -11.30 5.79 -9.82
N PHE A 52 -12.30 5.05 -9.35
CA PHE A 52 -12.60 3.73 -9.88
C PHE A 52 -13.49 3.81 -11.11
N ALA A 53 -13.43 2.79 -11.95
CA ALA A 53 -14.34 2.63 -13.08
C ALA A 53 -15.77 2.44 -12.54
N GLU A 54 -16.74 2.74 -13.39
CA GLU A 54 -18.15 2.64 -13.02
C GLU A 54 -18.49 1.22 -12.53
N GLY A 55 -19.12 1.15 -11.36
CA GLY A 55 -19.50 -0.14 -10.77
C GLY A 55 -18.38 -0.87 -10.05
N LYS A 56 -17.18 -0.30 -9.99
CA LYS A 56 -16.02 -0.92 -9.32
C LYS A 56 -15.74 -0.26 -7.99
N LYS A 57 -15.33 -1.05 -7.02
CA LYS A 57 -15.03 -0.59 -5.66
C LYS A 57 -13.82 -1.31 -5.11
N PRO A 58 -13.05 -0.65 -4.22
CA PRO A 58 -12.04 -1.35 -3.46
C PRO A 58 -12.69 -2.24 -2.41
N ILE A 59 -11.93 -3.19 -1.90
CA ILE A 59 -12.37 -4.03 -0.78
C ILE A 59 -11.56 -3.73 0.46
N GLY A 60 -12.16 -3.97 1.64
CA GLY A 60 -11.46 -3.91 2.90
C GLY A 60 -11.17 -5.32 3.39
N VAL A 61 -9.93 -5.56 3.79
CA VAL A 61 -9.50 -6.84 4.35
C VAL A 61 -9.04 -6.58 5.77
N TYR A 62 -9.66 -7.27 6.74
CA TYR A 62 -9.23 -7.15 8.12
C TYR A 62 -7.79 -7.62 8.25
N ALA A 63 -6.99 -6.84 8.97
CA ALA A 63 -5.63 -7.19 9.29
C ALA A 63 -5.36 -6.81 10.75
N THR A 64 -4.61 -7.64 11.45
CA THR A 64 -4.21 -7.33 12.82
C THR A 64 -3.35 -6.07 12.80
N PRO A 65 -3.77 -4.98 13.48
CA PRO A 65 -3.11 -3.67 13.32
C PRO A 65 -1.61 -3.68 13.60
N SER A 66 -1.15 -4.46 14.56
CA SER A 66 0.28 -4.55 14.90
C SER A 66 1.12 -5.20 13.81
N THR A 67 0.50 -5.91 12.89
CA THR A 67 1.19 -6.62 11.80
C THR A 67 1.21 -5.84 10.50
N ILE A 68 0.42 -4.77 10.39
CA ILE A 68 0.35 -3.98 9.17
C ILE A 68 1.63 -3.19 9.00
N ASN A 69 2.30 -3.38 7.87
CA ASN A 69 3.51 -2.65 7.53
C ASN A 69 3.45 -2.25 6.06
N ILE A 70 3.57 -0.97 5.81
CA ILE A 70 3.67 -0.44 4.45
C ILE A 70 4.98 0.35 4.35
N TYR A 71 5.82 -0.04 3.40
CA TYR A 71 7.13 0.57 3.27
C TYR A 71 7.64 0.49 1.84
N ALA A 72 8.66 1.28 1.56
CA ALA A 72 9.34 1.26 0.28
C ALA A 72 10.84 1.26 0.53
N ASN A 73 11.55 0.42 -0.20
CA ASN A 73 13.01 0.33 -0.15
C ASN A 73 13.60 0.91 -1.43
N SER A 74 14.57 1.81 -1.30
CA SER A 74 15.30 2.28 -2.46
C SER A 74 16.28 1.21 -2.90
N GLU A 75 16.32 0.94 -4.18
CA GLU A 75 17.20 -0.07 -4.77
C GLU A 75 17.79 0.44 -6.08
N GLY A 76 18.92 -0.13 -6.46
CA GLY A 76 19.57 0.16 -7.71
C GLY A 76 20.99 0.65 -7.52
N GLU A 77 21.70 0.74 -8.62
CA GLU A 77 23.04 1.30 -8.66
C GLU A 77 22.98 2.82 -8.80
N ASP A 78 24.13 3.46 -8.76
CA ASP A 78 24.22 4.91 -8.93
C ASP A 78 23.50 5.34 -10.21
N ASP A 79 22.77 6.44 -10.14
CA ASP A 79 21.97 7.02 -11.23
C ASP A 79 20.82 6.15 -11.73
N ALA A 80 20.59 4.97 -11.13
CA ALA A 80 19.54 4.05 -11.53
C ALA A 80 18.60 3.67 -10.39
N ARG A 81 18.60 4.43 -9.29
CA ARG A 81 17.82 4.09 -8.10
C ARG A 81 16.34 4.42 -8.24
N GLY A 82 15.53 3.58 -7.65
CA GLY A 82 14.10 3.77 -7.52
C GLY A 82 13.63 3.04 -6.27
N TYR A 83 12.33 2.93 -6.09
CA TYR A 83 11.74 2.32 -4.90
C TYR A 83 10.95 1.07 -5.26
N ILE A 84 11.06 0.05 -4.41
CA ILE A 84 10.20 -1.12 -4.45
C ILE A 84 9.21 -0.98 -3.30
N HIS A 85 7.91 -1.09 -3.61
CA HIS A 85 6.86 -0.96 -2.61
C HIS A 85 6.55 -2.31 -1.99
N HIS A 86 6.26 -2.31 -0.69
CA HIS A 86 5.91 -3.50 0.07
C HIS A 86 4.72 -3.21 0.99
N VAL A 87 3.84 -4.18 1.11
CA VAL A 87 2.75 -4.16 2.10
C VAL A 87 2.68 -5.54 2.72
N ASP A 88 2.84 -5.61 4.03
CA ASP A 88 2.77 -6.87 4.78
C ASP A 88 1.65 -6.78 5.79
N PHE A 89 0.93 -7.88 5.99
CA PHE A 89 -0.11 -7.95 7.02
C PHE A 89 -0.44 -9.39 7.36
N GLU A 90 -1.11 -9.57 8.50
CA GLU A 90 -1.64 -10.87 8.91
C GLU A 90 -3.16 -10.79 9.03
N HIS A 91 -3.84 -11.76 8.45
CA HIS A 91 -5.28 -11.93 8.58
C HIS A 91 -5.56 -13.10 9.53
N PRO A 92 -6.21 -12.86 10.68
CA PRO A 92 -6.45 -13.93 11.65
C PRO A 92 -7.57 -14.86 11.19
N GLY A 93 -7.42 -16.12 11.54
CA GLY A 93 -8.39 -17.17 11.20
C GLY A 93 -8.15 -17.74 9.81
N THR A 94 -8.86 -18.83 9.52
CA THR A 94 -8.90 -19.43 8.19
C THR A 94 -10.34 -19.38 7.71
N SER A 95 -10.68 -18.34 6.93
CA SER A 95 -12.01 -18.24 6.36
C SER A 95 -12.00 -18.66 4.89
N LEU A 96 -13.10 -19.27 4.47
CA LEU A 96 -13.26 -19.68 3.09
C LEU A 96 -13.19 -18.48 2.15
N GLU A 97 -13.84 -17.38 2.54
CA GLU A 97 -13.89 -16.16 1.74
C GLU A 97 -12.50 -15.56 1.51
N PHE A 98 -11.66 -15.57 2.56
CA PHE A 98 -10.30 -15.07 2.43
C PHE A 98 -9.47 -15.94 1.49
N ASP A 99 -9.56 -17.26 1.64
CA ASP A 99 -8.83 -18.20 0.79
C ASP A 99 -9.27 -18.10 -0.67
N GLU A 100 -10.57 -17.98 -0.92
CA GLU A 100 -11.10 -17.80 -2.27
C GLU A 100 -10.61 -16.48 -2.90
N MET A 101 -10.64 -15.39 -2.12
CA MET A 101 -10.19 -14.09 -2.58
C MET A 101 -8.70 -14.12 -2.91
N MET A 102 -7.87 -14.70 -2.06
CA MET A 102 -6.43 -14.78 -2.30
C MET A 102 -6.11 -15.67 -3.50
N ASN A 103 -6.79 -16.80 -3.63
CA ASN A 103 -6.58 -17.68 -4.77
C ASN A 103 -6.96 -17.00 -6.10
N ALA A 104 -8.04 -16.23 -6.10
CA ALA A 104 -8.48 -15.52 -7.29
C ALA A 104 -7.53 -14.39 -7.69
N ASN A 105 -6.77 -13.84 -6.72
CA ASN A 105 -5.91 -12.68 -6.94
C ASN A 105 -4.42 -12.97 -6.83
N ILE A 106 -4.02 -14.25 -6.81
CA ILE A 106 -2.62 -14.62 -6.56
C ILE A 106 -1.65 -14.06 -7.60
N ASN A 107 -2.11 -13.83 -8.82
CA ASN A 107 -1.31 -13.24 -9.89
C ASN A 107 -1.88 -11.92 -10.39
N ALA A 108 -2.83 -11.33 -9.67
CA ALA A 108 -3.44 -10.08 -10.07
C ALA A 108 -2.52 -8.89 -9.78
N ASN A 109 -2.70 -7.84 -10.57
CA ASN A 109 -1.99 -6.57 -10.37
C ASN A 109 -2.77 -5.72 -9.36
N LEU A 110 -2.25 -5.62 -8.16
CA LEU A 110 -2.96 -5.05 -7.03
C LEU A 110 -2.38 -3.69 -6.61
N GLY A 111 -3.21 -2.92 -5.96
CA GLY A 111 -2.80 -1.77 -5.19
C GLY A 111 -3.34 -1.91 -3.77
N ALA A 112 -2.66 -1.29 -2.83
CA ALA A 112 -3.07 -1.34 -1.43
C ALA A 112 -2.97 0.04 -0.81
N ILE A 113 -3.93 0.35 0.06
CA ILE A 113 -3.96 1.60 0.81
C ILE A 113 -4.01 1.27 2.28
N VAL A 114 -3.10 1.85 3.06
CA VAL A 114 -3.06 1.73 4.51
C VAL A 114 -3.41 3.08 5.12
N MET A 115 -4.45 3.10 5.94
CA MET A 115 -4.93 4.31 6.61
C MET A 115 -4.54 4.31 8.08
N GLY A 116 -4.18 5.50 8.59
CA GLY A 116 -4.00 5.70 10.02
C GLY A 116 -5.33 5.86 10.73
N CYS A 117 -5.31 5.74 12.06
CA CYS A 117 -6.51 5.94 12.88
C CYS A 117 -6.93 7.41 12.95
N SER A 118 -6.00 8.33 12.79
CA SER A 118 -6.25 9.76 12.87
C SER A 118 -5.64 10.48 11.67
N GLY A 119 -6.13 11.69 11.38
CA GLY A 119 -5.68 12.49 10.26
C GLY A 119 -6.32 12.06 8.94
N ASP A 120 -6.05 12.80 7.88
CA ASP A 120 -6.60 12.57 6.54
C ASP A 120 -5.67 11.80 5.63
N ASP A 121 -4.42 11.60 6.05
CA ASP A 121 -3.43 11.00 5.18
C ASP A 121 -3.48 9.48 5.23
N ALA A 122 -3.38 8.89 4.06
CA ALA A 122 -3.18 7.47 3.88
C ALA A 122 -2.00 7.26 2.94
N LYS A 123 -1.45 6.07 2.93
CA LYS A 123 -0.38 5.70 2.01
C LYS A 123 -0.89 4.69 1.02
N ILE A 124 -0.57 4.90 -0.24
CA ILE A 124 -0.92 3.97 -1.32
C ILE A 124 0.35 3.34 -1.88
N ALA A 125 0.35 2.03 -2.00
CA ALA A 125 1.45 1.25 -2.55
C ALA A 125 1.09 0.74 -3.94
N GLY A 126 2.10 0.70 -4.81
CA GLY A 126 1.93 0.30 -6.20
C GLY A 126 1.50 1.46 -7.08
N THR A 127 1.62 1.26 -8.38
CA THR A 127 1.14 2.19 -9.41
C THR A 127 0.58 1.36 -10.57
N PRO A 128 -0.18 1.96 -11.49
CA PRO A 128 -0.67 1.18 -12.64
C PRO A 128 0.44 0.52 -13.47
N CYS A 129 1.61 1.17 -13.57
CA CYS A 129 2.75 0.62 -14.33
C CYS A 129 3.63 -0.30 -13.49
N THR A 130 3.61 -0.16 -12.17
CA THR A 130 4.38 -0.98 -11.25
C THR A 130 3.48 -1.47 -10.12
N PRO A 131 2.55 -2.39 -10.45
CA PRO A 131 1.58 -2.86 -9.46
C PRO A 131 2.23 -3.78 -8.44
N LEU A 132 1.52 -3.99 -7.33
CA LEU A 132 1.86 -5.01 -6.36
C LEU A 132 1.34 -6.36 -6.83
N GLN A 133 2.07 -7.40 -6.50
CA GLN A 133 1.58 -8.78 -6.61
C GLN A 133 1.85 -9.51 -5.31
N VAL A 134 1.14 -10.61 -5.11
CA VAL A 134 1.34 -11.44 -3.91
C VAL A 134 2.71 -12.09 -4.01
N GLY A 135 3.62 -11.70 -3.13
CA GLY A 135 4.92 -12.33 -3.01
C GLY A 135 4.87 -13.58 -2.17
N GLN A 136 4.13 -13.52 -1.06
CA GLN A 136 3.91 -14.65 -0.18
C GLN A 136 2.51 -14.61 0.41
N ASP A 137 1.89 -15.77 0.50
CA ASP A 137 0.61 -15.97 1.20
C ASP A 137 0.75 -17.29 1.97
N ASN A 138 1.13 -17.18 3.23
CA ASN A 138 1.39 -18.33 4.08
C ASN A 138 0.26 -18.52 5.09
N SER A 139 -0.42 -19.66 5.01
CA SER A 139 -1.43 -20.01 6.00
C SER A 139 -0.83 -20.85 7.11
N GLN A 140 -1.32 -20.66 8.31
CA GLN A 140 -0.86 -21.34 9.50
C GLN A 140 -2.07 -21.74 10.35
N ASP A 141 -2.09 -23.00 10.77
CA ASP A 141 -3.11 -23.50 11.68
C ASP A 141 -2.43 -24.50 12.60
N ASN A 142 -1.95 -24.01 13.74
CA ASN A 142 -1.23 -24.83 14.73
C ASN A 142 -1.48 -24.29 16.13
N LYS A 143 -0.78 -24.82 17.12
CA LYS A 143 -0.97 -24.43 18.52
C LYS A 143 -0.65 -22.95 18.79
N GLU A 144 0.10 -22.31 17.93
CA GLU A 144 0.48 -20.90 18.09
C GLU A 144 -0.49 -19.95 17.43
N GLY A 145 -1.40 -20.45 16.61
CA GLY A 145 -2.42 -19.62 16.01
C GLY A 145 -2.90 -20.14 14.69
N ASN A 146 -3.94 -19.47 14.23
CA ASN A 146 -4.61 -19.75 12.98
C ASN A 146 -4.67 -18.44 12.21
N LYS A 147 -3.85 -18.29 11.20
CA LYS A 147 -3.72 -17.01 10.48
C LYS A 147 -3.12 -17.17 9.09
N ASN A 148 -3.30 -16.16 8.28
CA ASN A 148 -2.61 -16.02 7.00
C ASN A 148 -1.67 -14.83 7.07
N THR A 149 -0.41 -15.03 6.70
CA THR A 149 0.58 -13.97 6.60
C THR A 149 0.77 -13.64 5.13
N VAL A 150 0.51 -12.41 4.75
CA VAL A 150 0.54 -11.97 3.34
C VAL A 150 1.59 -10.90 3.15
N GLN A 151 2.38 -11.04 2.10
CA GLN A 151 3.35 -10.04 1.68
C GLN A 151 3.10 -9.67 0.22
N LEU A 152 2.81 -8.40 -0.01
CA LEU A 152 2.64 -7.84 -1.34
C LEU A 152 3.87 -7.01 -1.68
N ALA A 153 4.33 -7.11 -2.91
CA ALA A 153 5.50 -6.36 -3.36
C ALA A 153 5.42 -6.01 -4.83
N SER A 154 6.03 -4.90 -5.21
CA SER A 154 6.23 -4.56 -6.61
C SER A 154 7.54 -5.18 -7.10
N SER A 155 7.58 -5.56 -8.38
CA SER A 155 8.78 -6.16 -8.98
C SER A 155 9.69 -5.14 -9.64
N LEU A 156 9.14 -4.03 -10.07
CA LEU A 156 9.88 -2.99 -10.76
C LEU A 156 10.00 -1.75 -9.87
N ARG A 157 11.05 -0.99 -10.12
CA ARG A 157 11.31 0.24 -9.38
C ARG A 157 10.41 1.37 -9.86
N THR A 158 9.98 2.20 -8.93
CA THR A 158 9.13 3.34 -9.22
C THR A 158 9.46 4.48 -8.25
N GLY A 159 8.61 5.51 -8.19
CA GLY A 159 8.74 6.56 -7.20
C GLY A 159 8.39 6.08 -5.79
N PRO A 160 8.44 6.97 -4.80
CA PRO A 160 8.11 6.62 -3.41
C PRO A 160 6.64 6.27 -3.25
N LEU A 161 6.28 5.76 -2.06
CA LEU A 161 4.88 5.51 -1.71
C LEU A 161 4.06 6.78 -1.91
N GLY A 162 2.88 6.65 -2.50
CA GLY A 162 1.97 7.77 -2.66
C GLY A 162 1.32 8.18 -1.34
N ARG A 163 1.05 9.46 -1.21
CA ARG A 163 0.24 10.01 -0.13
C ARG A 163 -1.13 10.36 -0.70
N ILE A 164 -2.17 9.83 -0.08
CA ILE A 164 -3.53 10.00 -0.57
C ILE A 164 -4.44 10.49 0.57
N ALA A 165 -5.29 11.46 0.26
CA ALA A 165 -6.28 11.92 1.24
C ALA A 165 -7.39 10.87 1.38
N LYS A 166 -7.86 10.63 2.61
CA LYS A 166 -8.93 9.65 2.85
C LYS A 166 -10.19 9.98 2.07
N SER A 167 -10.43 11.25 1.77
CA SER A 167 -11.59 11.68 1.00
C SER A 167 -11.60 11.20 -0.44
N LEU A 168 -10.46 10.76 -0.98
CA LEU A 168 -10.34 10.23 -2.33
C LEU A 168 -10.59 8.72 -2.42
N ILE A 169 -10.71 8.06 -1.28
CA ILE A 169 -10.82 6.59 -1.23
C ILE A 169 -12.27 6.13 -1.28
#